data_c046f3278bee0fc3e7fb6ca419888447
#
_entry.id   c046f3278bee0fc3e7fb6ca419888447
#
_cell.length_a   1.000
_cell.length_b   1.000
_cell.length_c   1.000
_cell.angle_alpha   90.00
_cell.angle_beta   90.00
_cell.angle_gamma   90.00
#
_symmetry.space_group_name_H-M   'P 1'
#
loop_
_entity.id
_entity.type
_entity.pdbx_description
1 polymer ?
#
loop_
_entity_poly.entity_id
_entity_poly.type
_entity_poly.pdbx_seq_one_letter_code
_entity_poly.pdbx_strand_id
1 'polypeptide(L)'
;STNLFSPLAVISPSIGLDHQAVLGNTHAEIATEKAGVLKNGASFIYATDRTDVRDVFKQKANEEGSKTYELGKDFTAEGSSHSFDFIYKEQRLEGIALAMAGQHQVANASLAIMASLLLQKDYPKVTPELIKDALAHASWLGRTEFLMPNLMIDGAHNNESVKVLIDLLRSEYADKDIELLFAAIDTKPIDSMLAQLESVGDLTVTSFEYPNSVKLDKYPVTYKQVSDFQTWIEEHVTANDDKLYVITGSLYFISQVRKWILEQESAV
;
A
#
# COMPACT_ATOMS: atom_id res chain seq x y z
N SER A 1 -17.65 11.67 -2.42
CA SER A 1 -18.44 11.56 -1.17
C SER A 1 -17.82 12.30 0.01
N THR A 2 -16.51 12.54 0.00
CA THR A 2 -15.80 13.24 1.09
C THR A 2 -15.90 14.77 1.04
N ASN A 3 -16.43 15.34 -0.05
CA ASN A 3 -16.55 16.79 -0.26
C ASN A 3 -17.60 17.52 0.63
N LEU A 4 -18.28 16.80 1.49
CA LEU A 4 -19.29 17.37 2.42
C LEU A 4 -18.68 17.92 3.71
N PHE A 5 -17.46 17.54 4.03
CA PHE A 5 -16.80 17.92 5.27
C PHE A 5 -15.72 18.98 5.02
N SER A 6 -15.45 19.79 6.06
CA SER A 6 -14.30 20.71 6.10
C SER A 6 -13.20 20.05 6.94
N PRO A 7 -12.18 19.44 6.31
CA PRO A 7 -11.13 18.76 7.03
C PRO A 7 -10.17 19.75 7.70
N LEU A 8 -9.56 19.38 8.82
CA LEU A 8 -8.45 20.11 9.44
C LEU A 8 -7.14 19.90 8.66
N ALA A 9 -6.96 18.69 8.15
CA ALA A 9 -5.84 18.31 7.32
C ALA A 9 -6.27 17.33 6.22
N VAL A 10 -5.63 17.41 5.07
CA VAL A 10 -5.78 16.48 3.94
C VAL A 10 -4.43 15.84 3.68
N ILE A 11 -4.39 14.52 3.54
CA ILE A 11 -3.19 13.76 3.24
C ILE A 11 -3.32 13.11 1.86
N SER A 12 -2.32 13.30 0.99
CA SER A 12 -2.22 12.61 -0.29
C SER A 12 -0.91 11.82 -0.36
N PRO A 13 -0.95 10.48 -0.13
CA PRO A 13 0.28 9.68 -0.06
C PRO A 13 0.99 9.59 -1.41
N SER A 14 0.29 9.14 -2.44
CA SER A 14 0.83 9.03 -3.79
C SER A 14 -0.29 9.12 -4.82
N ILE A 15 0.08 9.46 -6.05
CA ILE A 15 -0.83 9.46 -7.20
C ILE A 15 -0.33 8.42 -8.19
N GLY A 16 -1.10 7.34 -8.35
CA GLY A 16 -0.89 6.29 -9.35
C GLY A 16 -2.02 6.29 -10.40
N LEU A 17 -1.76 5.64 -11.53
CA LEU A 17 -2.76 5.43 -12.60
C LEU A 17 -3.75 4.33 -12.20
N ASP A 18 -4.72 4.65 -11.38
CA ASP A 18 -5.81 3.77 -11.00
C ASP A 18 -7.16 4.49 -11.16
N HIS A 19 -8.24 3.71 -11.37
CA HIS A 19 -9.58 4.25 -11.62
C HIS A 19 -9.65 5.22 -12.80
N GLN A 20 -8.85 5.00 -13.85
CA GLN A 20 -8.70 5.92 -15.00
C GLN A 20 -10.03 6.22 -15.70
N ALA A 21 -10.95 5.27 -15.75
CA ALA A 21 -12.29 5.47 -16.32
C ALA A 21 -13.11 6.56 -15.60
N VAL A 22 -12.76 6.93 -14.38
CA VAL A 22 -13.49 7.90 -13.54
C VAL A 22 -12.65 9.14 -13.22
N LEU A 23 -11.36 8.95 -12.94
CA LEU A 23 -10.49 10.02 -12.41
C LEU A 23 -9.60 10.68 -13.48
N GLY A 24 -9.54 10.13 -14.70
CA GLY A 24 -8.69 10.64 -15.78
C GLY A 24 -7.54 9.71 -16.14
N ASN A 25 -6.86 10.01 -17.25
CA ASN A 25 -5.84 9.16 -17.87
C ASN A 25 -4.41 9.59 -17.53
N THR A 26 -4.25 10.70 -16.84
CA THR A 26 -2.95 11.25 -16.45
C THR A 26 -2.85 11.43 -14.93
N HIS A 27 -1.63 11.44 -14.42
CA HIS A 27 -1.41 11.69 -12.99
C HIS A 27 -1.91 13.07 -12.57
N ALA A 28 -1.79 14.09 -13.43
CA ALA A 28 -2.27 15.44 -13.16
C ALA A 28 -3.81 15.49 -13.07
N GLU A 29 -4.53 14.80 -13.95
CA GLU A 29 -6.00 14.70 -13.88
C GLU A 29 -6.44 14.01 -12.60
N ILE A 30 -5.85 12.86 -12.28
CA ILE A 30 -6.14 12.11 -11.04
C ILE A 30 -5.80 12.95 -9.80
N ALA A 31 -4.68 13.69 -9.82
CA ALA A 31 -4.30 14.61 -8.74
C ALA A 31 -5.34 15.72 -8.55
N THR A 32 -5.87 16.27 -9.64
CA THR A 32 -6.90 17.32 -9.61
C THR A 32 -8.17 16.82 -8.92
N GLU A 33 -8.65 15.64 -9.30
CA GLU A 33 -9.84 15.02 -8.69
C GLU A 33 -9.62 14.71 -7.20
N LYS A 34 -8.47 14.15 -6.85
CA LYS A 34 -8.14 13.83 -5.45
C LYS A 34 -7.93 15.10 -4.60
N ALA A 35 -7.32 16.14 -5.15
CA ALA A 35 -7.14 17.42 -4.45
C ALA A 35 -8.46 18.17 -4.23
N GLY A 36 -9.53 17.80 -4.92
CA GLY A 36 -10.86 18.37 -4.74
C GLY A 36 -11.46 18.24 -3.32
N VAL A 37 -10.87 17.41 -2.46
CA VAL A 37 -11.25 17.32 -1.03
C VAL A 37 -10.64 18.43 -0.18
N LEU A 38 -9.65 19.16 -0.70
CA LEU A 38 -9.00 20.26 -0.02
C LEU A 38 -9.92 21.49 0.01
N LYS A 39 -10.17 22.05 1.19
CA LYS A 39 -11.09 23.18 1.39
C LYS A 39 -10.70 24.04 2.57
N ASN A 40 -11.10 25.30 2.50
CA ASN A 40 -11.15 26.22 3.63
C ASN A 40 -9.85 26.36 4.43
N GLY A 41 -8.71 26.40 3.78
CA GLY A 41 -7.42 26.58 4.43
C GLY A 41 -6.92 25.37 5.22
N ALA A 42 -7.46 24.16 4.97
CA ALA A 42 -6.98 22.92 5.58
C ALA A 42 -5.48 22.71 5.29
N SER A 43 -4.74 22.14 6.23
CA SER A 43 -3.34 21.76 6.00
C SER A 43 -3.26 20.64 4.95
N PHE A 44 -2.45 20.83 3.89
CA PHE A 44 -2.29 19.83 2.84
C PHE A 44 -0.92 19.17 2.89
N ILE A 45 -0.90 17.89 3.22
CA ILE A 45 0.31 17.08 3.44
C ILE A 45 0.39 16.05 2.31
N TYR A 46 1.50 16.01 1.58
CA TYR A 46 1.60 15.09 0.45
C TYR A 46 3.03 14.61 0.18
N ALA A 47 3.12 13.50 -0.57
CA ALA A 47 4.34 12.98 -1.14
C ALA A 47 4.19 12.89 -2.66
N THR A 48 5.16 13.40 -3.42
CA THR A 48 5.24 13.22 -4.87
C THR A 48 6.66 13.47 -5.38
N ASP A 49 7.12 12.63 -6.28
CA ASP A 49 8.32 12.83 -7.09
C ASP A 49 8.01 13.54 -8.42
N ARG A 50 6.72 13.69 -8.77
CA ARG A 50 6.25 14.22 -10.05
C ARG A 50 5.99 15.72 -10.00
N THR A 51 6.55 16.46 -10.95
CA THR A 51 6.35 17.91 -11.06
C THR A 51 4.91 18.27 -11.44
N ASP A 52 4.30 17.55 -12.39
CA ASP A 52 2.93 17.77 -12.84
C ASP A 52 1.90 17.62 -11.69
N VAL A 53 2.05 16.61 -10.84
CA VAL A 53 1.21 16.41 -9.64
C VAL A 53 1.46 17.54 -8.63
N ARG A 54 2.72 17.89 -8.39
CA ARG A 54 3.10 18.97 -7.46
C ARG A 54 2.48 20.30 -7.84
N ASP A 55 2.49 20.62 -9.14
CA ASP A 55 1.94 21.88 -9.64
C ASP A 55 0.43 21.95 -9.43
N VAL A 56 -0.29 20.86 -9.71
CA VAL A 56 -1.73 20.75 -9.41
C VAL A 56 -2.00 20.95 -7.92
N PHE A 57 -1.25 20.27 -7.05
CA PHE A 57 -1.43 20.36 -5.59
C PHE A 57 -1.18 21.77 -5.06
N LYS A 58 -0.14 22.45 -5.54
CA LYS A 58 0.18 23.84 -5.17
C LYS A 58 -0.87 24.82 -5.67
N GLN A 59 -1.33 24.65 -6.91
CA GLN A 59 -2.40 25.48 -7.45
C GLN A 59 -3.66 25.34 -6.60
N LYS A 60 -4.11 24.11 -6.33
CA LYS A 60 -5.31 23.85 -5.53
C LYS A 60 -5.17 24.39 -4.10
N ALA A 61 -4.02 24.22 -3.48
CA ALA A 61 -3.76 24.75 -2.15
C ALA A 61 -3.85 26.29 -2.11
N ASN A 62 -3.31 26.98 -3.13
CA ASN A 62 -3.41 28.44 -3.24
C ASN A 62 -4.88 28.88 -3.40
N GLU A 63 -5.67 28.21 -4.25
CA GLU A 63 -7.10 28.51 -4.44
C GLU A 63 -7.90 28.39 -3.14
N GLU A 64 -7.58 27.42 -2.29
CA GLU A 64 -8.27 27.17 -1.02
C GLU A 64 -7.64 27.90 0.18
N GLY A 65 -6.57 28.68 -0.02
CA GLY A 65 -5.84 29.33 1.08
C GLY A 65 -5.16 28.34 2.04
N SER A 66 -4.80 27.15 1.53
CA SER A 66 -4.26 26.04 2.29
C SER A 66 -2.74 26.07 2.34
N LYS A 67 -2.17 25.72 3.50
CA LYS A 67 -0.72 25.55 3.64
C LYS A 67 -0.31 24.15 3.23
N THR A 68 0.74 24.06 2.39
CA THR A 68 1.29 22.79 1.94
C THR A 68 2.45 22.32 2.80
N TYR A 69 2.60 20.98 2.88
CA TYR A 69 3.71 20.27 3.52
C TYR A 69 4.10 19.08 2.64
N GLU A 70 5.24 19.20 1.96
CA GLU A 70 5.72 18.20 1.00
C GLU A 70 6.82 17.34 1.62
N LEU A 71 6.64 16.03 1.63
CA LEU A 71 7.70 15.08 2.02
C LEU A 71 8.90 15.21 1.08
N GLY A 72 10.09 15.25 1.65
CA GLY A 72 11.35 15.48 0.93
C GLY A 72 11.70 16.94 0.72
N LYS A 73 10.82 17.88 1.12
CA LYS A 73 11.10 19.34 1.07
C LYS A 73 10.86 20.05 2.39
N ASP A 74 9.63 19.99 2.89
CA ASP A 74 9.24 20.68 4.13
C ASP A 74 9.56 19.83 5.35
N PHE A 75 9.52 18.50 5.21
CA PHE A 75 9.91 17.51 6.19
C PHE A 75 10.53 16.30 5.51
N THR A 76 11.35 15.54 6.22
CA THR A 76 12.10 14.40 5.67
C THR A 76 12.02 13.18 6.57
N ALA A 77 12.32 12.01 6.01
CA ALA A 77 12.49 10.76 6.73
C ALA A 77 13.77 10.07 6.22
N GLU A 78 14.58 9.56 7.13
CA GLU A 78 15.88 8.93 6.84
C GLU A 78 15.96 7.58 7.53
N GLY A 79 16.15 6.50 6.78
CA GLY A 79 16.23 5.14 7.29
C GLY A 79 15.29 4.16 6.59
N SER A 80 14.92 3.09 7.28
CA SER A 80 14.06 2.02 6.80
C SER A 80 12.83 1.80 7.69
N SER A 81 11.93 0.91 7.29
CA SER A 81 10.76 0.54 8.12
C SER A 81 11.15 -0.05 9.49
N HIS A 82 12.33 -0.63 9.61
CA HIS A 82 12.84 -1.16 10.88
C HIS A 82 13.30 -0.06 11.85
N SER A 83 13.85 1.03 11.30
CA SER A 83 14.23 2.21 12.08
C SER A 83 14.45 3.40 11.14
N PHE A 84 13.72 4.47 11.34
CA PHE A 84 13.92 5.73 10.63
C PHE A 84 13.77 6.93 11.56
N ASP A 85 14.34 8.05 11.15
CA ASP A 85 14.21 9.33 11.78
C ASP A 85 13.31 10.24 10.96
N PHE A 86 12.38 10.92 11.60
CA PHE A 86 11.54 11.94 11.01
C PHE A 86 12.02 13.33 11.43
N ILE A 87 12.16 14.27 10.47
CA ILE A 87 12.67 15.62 10.69
C ILE A 87 11.70 16.65 10.13
N TYR A 88 11.26 17.57 10.98
CA TYR A 88 10.46 18.73 10.60
C TYR A 88 10.91 19.96 11.37
N LYS A 89 11.54 20.93 10.70
CA LYS A 89 12.17 22.10 11.31
C LYS A 89 13.20 21.67 12.36
N GLU A 90 13.04 22.13 13.61
CA GLU A 90 13.91 21.78 14.75
C GLU A 90 13.46 20.49 15.47
N GLN A 91 12.31 19.94 15.09
CA GLN A 91 11.80 18.69 15.68
C GLN A 91 12.39 17.49 14.98
N ARG A 92 12.91 16.56 15.76
CA ARG A 92 13.40 15.25 15.29
C ARG A 92 12.79 14.15 16.14
N LEU A 93 12.15 13.20 15.49
CA LEU A 93 11.68 11.96 16.09
C LEU A 93 12.61 10.84 15.62
N GLU A 94 13.42 10.31 16.52
CA GLU A 94 14.46 9.34 16.19
C GLU A 94 14.01 7.90 16.47
N GLY A 95 14.56 6.95 15.69
CA GLY A 95 14.40 5.51 15.92
C GLY A 95 12.95 5.03 15.84
N ILE A 96 12.19 5.51 14.87
CA ILE A 96 10.80 5.09 14.65
C ILE A 96 10.81 3.74 13.94
N ALA A 97 10.18 2.73 14.53
CA ALA A 97 9.97 1.42 13.91
C ALA A 97 8.51 1.28 13.43
N LEU A 98 8.31 0.58 12.34
CA LEU A 98 6.98 0.29 11.80
C LEU A 98 6.65 -1.20 11.92
N ALA A 99 5.41 -1.52 12.24
CA ALA A 99 4.91 -2.89 12.15
C ALA A 99 4.76 -3.35 10.68
N MET A 100 4.48 -2.42 9.77
CA MET A 100 4.38 -2.70 8.33
C MET A 100 5.71 -2.45 7.64
N ALA A 101 6.24 -3.46 6.94
CA ALA A 101 7.51 -3.39 6.24
C ALA A 101 7.45 -2.58 4.93
N GLY A 102 8.61 -2.05 4.52
CA GLY A 102 8.85 -1.44 3.21
C GLY A 102 8.99 0.07 3.22
N GLN A 103 9.78 0.57 2.28
CA GLN A 103 10.12 2.00 2.19
C GLN A 103 8.90 2.89 1.91
N HIS A 104 7.90 2.40 1.20
CA HIS A 104 6.64 3.12 1.01
C HIS A 104 5.87 3.35 2.31
N GLN A 105 6.03 2.47 3.31
CA GLN A 105 5.42 2.65 4.62
C GLN A 105 6.14 3.72 5.44
N VAL A 106 7.45 3.90 5.25
CA VAL A 106 8.18 5.04 5.82
C VAL A 106 7.61 6.37 5.31
N ALA A 107 7.35 6.46 4.00
CA ALA A 107 6.69 7.64 3.42
C ALA A 107 5.28 7.85 3.99
N ASN A 108 4.45 6.81 4.04
CA ASN A 108 3.09 6.88 4.60
C ASN A 108 3.10 7.29 6.08
N ALA A 109 3.97 6.69 6.88
CA ALA A 109 4.14 7.04 8.30
C ALA A 109 4.59 8.48 8.47
N SER A 110 5.51 8.96 7.63
CA SER A 110 5.98 10.35 7.67
C SER A 110 4.86 11.36 7.41
N LEU A 111 3.95 11.05 6.47
CA LEU A 111 2.76 11.88 6.25
C LEU A 111 1.83 11.86 7.46
N ALA A 112 1.64 10.71 8.09
CA ALA A 112 0.82 10.57 9.30
C ALA A 112 1.44 11.29 10.49
N ILE A 113 2.76 11.21 10.68
CA ILE A 113 3.49 11.96 11.71
C ILE A 113 3.30 13.45 11.50
N MET A 114 3.50 13.95 10.27
CA MET A 114 3.34 15.36 9.96
C MET A 114 1.92 15.85 10.28
N ALA A 115 0.89 15.09 9.90
CA ALA A 115 -0.48 15.40 10.25
C ALA A 115 -0.71 15.44 11.77
N SER A 116 -0.18 14.47 12.48
CA SER A 116 -0.28 14.37 13.94
C SER A 116 0.36 15.58 14.62
N LEU A 117 1.56 15.99 14.18
CA LEU A 117 2.25 17.17 14.72
C LEU A 117 1.47 18.47 14.46
N LEU A 118 0.84 18.63 13.30
CA LEU A 118 0.00 19.80 13.00
C LEU A 118 -1.26 19.85 13.86
N LEU A 119 -1.79 18.70 14.24
CA LEU A 119 -2.99 18.57 15.05
C LEU A 119 -2.73 18.67 16.57
N GLN A 120 -1.48 18.61 17.02
CA GLN A 120 -1.13 18.67 18.47
C GLN A 120 -1.70 19.90 19.18
N LYS A 121 -1.78 21.05 18.49
CA LYS A 121 -2.36 22.28 19.08
C LYS A 121 -3.81 22.10 19.52
N ASP A 122 -4.59 21.28 18.79
CA ASP A 122 -6.00 21.02 19.05
C ASP A 122 -6.18 19.72 19.86
N TYR A 123 -5.20 18.81 19.78
CA TYR A 123 -5.18 17.50 20.44
C TYR A 123 -3.88 17.28 21.21
N PRO A 124 -3.67 17.97 22.35
CA PRO A 124 -2.39 17.97 23.10
C PRO A 124 -2.01 16.62 23.70
N LYS A 125 -2.91 15.64 23.70
CA LYS A 125 -2.61 14.27 24.12
C LYS A 125 -1.82 13.47 23.06
N VAL A 126 -1.75 13.95 21.83
CA VAL A 126 -0.96 13.32 20.75
C VAL A 126 0.49 13.72 20.94
N THR A 127 1.26 12.93 21.70
CA THR A 127 2.68 13.18 21.96
C THR A 127 3.58 12.44 20.98
N PRO A 128 4.85 12.82 20.82
CA PRO A 128 5.81 12.08 20.01
C PRO A 128 5.94 10.61 20.39
N GLU A 129 5.94 10.30 21.69
CA GLU A 129 6.03 8.93 22.22
C GLU A 129 4.80 8.11 21.80
N LEU A 130 3.61 8.69 21.92
CA LEU A 130 2.36 8.02 21.50
C LEU A 130 2.32 7.79 19.97
N ILE A 131 2.85 8.75 19.19
CA ILE A 131 2.97 8.58 17.73
C ILE A 131 3.88 7.39 17.40
N LYS A 132 5.05 7.31 18.04
CA LYS A 132 6.00 6.21 17.83
C LYS A 132 5.40 4.85 18.23
N ASP A 133 4.76 4.79 19.39
CA ASP A 133 4.10 3.57 19.88
C ASP A 133 2.97 3.13 18.92
N ALA A 134 2.13 4.05 18.47
CA ALA A 134 1.07 3.76 17.52
C ALA A 134 1.60 3.21 16.18
N LEU A 135 2.69 3.77 15.66
CA LEU A 135 3.31 3.31 14.40
C LEU A 135 3.95 1.93 14.54
N ALA A 136 4.53 1.62 15.71
CA ALA A 136 5.11 0.31 16.00
C ALA A 136 4.05 -0.82 16.05
N HIS A 137 2.78 -0.49 16.22
CA HIS A 137 1.66 -1.44 16.27
C HIS A 137 0.65 -1.28 15.13
N ALA A 138 0.80 -0.24 14.28
CA ALA A 138 -0.12 0.01 13.18
C ALA A 138 -0.05 -1.09 12.13
N SER A 139 -1.19 -1.69 11.82
CA SER A 139 -1.34 -2.70 10.77
C SER A 139 -2.55 -2.39 9.90
N TRP A 140 -2.56 -2.90 8.69
CA TRP A 140 -3.69 -2.79 7.79
C TRP A 140 -3.93 -4.13 7.10
N LEU A 141 -5.15 -4.65 7.24
CA LEU A 141 -5.51 -5.96 6.69
C LEU A 141 -5.26 -6.01 5.18
N GLY A 142 -4.58 -7.07 4.75
CA GLY A 142 -4.22 -7.26 3.34
C GLY A 142 -3.12 -6.32 2.82
N ARG A 143 -2.29 -5.76 3.72
CA ARG A 143 -1.08 -5.03 3.36
C ARG A 143 0.12 -5.69 4.00
N THR A 144 0.87 -6.46 3.22
CA THR A 144 2.01 -7.26 3.71
C THR A 144 1.67 -8.01 5.02
N GLU A 145 0.45 -8.55 5.07
CA GLU A 145 -0.09 -9.24 6.24
C GLU A 145 0.36 -10.69 6.25
N PHE A 146 1.03 -11.10 7.32
CA PHE A 146 1.38 -12.50 7.51
C PHE A 146 0.22 -13.24 8.20
N LEU A 147 -0.31 -14.23 7.51
CA LEU A 147 -1.33 -15.14 8.05
C LEU A 147 -0.71 -16.40 8.67
N MET A 148 0.50 -16.75 8.24
CA MET A 148 1.35 -17.82 8.81
C MET A 148 2.79 -17.28 8.81
N PRO A 149 3.72 -17.91 9.54
CA PRO A 149 5.11 -17.41 9.62
C PRO A 149 5.80 -17.17 8.28
N ASN A 150 5.40 -17.87 7.23
CA ASN A 150 5.97 -17.79 5.88
C ASN A 150 4.91 -17.59 4.78
N LEU A 151 3.66 -17.27 5.14
CA LEU A 151 2.58 -16.97 4.19
C LEU A 151 2.11 -15.53 4.35
N MET A 152 2.42 -14.70 3.37
CA MET A 152 2.04 -13.29 3.30
C MET A 152 0.91 -13.08 2.29
N ILE A 153 -0.05 -12.24 2.63
CA ILE A 153 -1.03 -11.70 1.69
C ILE A 153 -0.80 -10.21 1.47
N ASP A 154 -0.94 -9.75 0.22
CA ASP A 154 -0.86 -8.33 -0.13
C ASP A 154 -1.89 -7.95 -1.20
N GLY A 155 -2.54 -6.82 -1.03
CA GLY A 155 -3.58 -6.31 -1.91
C GLY A 155 -3.07 -5.53 -3.12
N ALA A 156 -1.87 -5.78 -3.60
CA ALA A 156 -1.37 -5.19 -4.84
C ALA A 156 -2.23 -5.63 -6.02
N HIS A 157 -2.75 -4.65 -6.80
CA HIS A 157 -3.78 -4.90 -7.83
C HIS A 157 -3.66 -3.98 -9.04
N ASN A 158 -2.57 -3.27 -9.19
CA ASN A 158 -2.19 -2.45 -10.35
C ASN A 158 -0.66 -2.42 -10.47
N ASN A 159 -0.14 -1.89 -11.58
CA ASN A 159 1.29 -1.91 -11.87
C ASN A 159 2.13 -1.21 -10.80
N GLU A 160 1.67 -0.08 -10.27
CA GLU A 160 2.40 0.66 -9.24
C GLU A 160 2.45 -0.11 -7.92
N SER A 161 1.33 -0.68 -7.48
CA SER A 161 1.29 -1.46 -6.23
C SER A 161 2.07 -2.78 -6.34
N VAL A 162 2.03 -3.44 -7.51
CA VAL A 162 2.86 -4.63 -7.79
C VAL A 162 4.35 -4.27 -7.74
N LYS A 163 4.74 -3.13 -8.34
CA LYS A 163 6.13 -2.66 -8.26
C LYS A 163 6.55 -2.45 -6.81
N VAL A 164 5.72 -1.82 -5.99
CA VAL A 164 6.00 -1.60 -4.56
C VAL A 164 6.16 -2.93 -3.81
N LEU A 165 5.30 -3.91 -4.09
CA LEU A 165 5.43 -5.26 -3.52
C LEU A 165 6.75 -5.93 -3.94
N ILE A 166 7.13 -5.84 -5.20
CA ILE A 166 8.40 -6.38 -5.72
C ILE A 166 9.61 -5.71 -5.06
N ASP A 167 9.58 -4.39 -4.93
CA ASP A 167 10.65 -3.64 -4.27
C ASP A 167 10.80 -4.08 -2.80
N LEU A 168 9.69 -4.33 -2.11
CA LEU A 168 9.69 -4.90 -0.77
C LEU A 168 10.29 -6.32 -0.75
N LEU A 169 9.82 -7.22 -1.62
CA LEU A 169 10.31 -8.60 -1.66
C LEU A 169 11.81 -8.67 -1.92
N ARG A 170 12.32 -7.82 -2.79
CA ARG A 170 13.75 -7.72 -3.09
C ARG A 170 14.59 -7.12 -1.96
N SER A 171 14.03 -6.18 -1.19
CA SER A 171 14.78 -5.52 -0.12
C SER A 171 14.78 -6.32 1.19
N GLU A 172 13.66 -6.95 1.53
CA GLU A 172 13.44 -7.58 2.83
C GLU A 172 13.57 -9.11 2.79
N TYR A 173 13.37 -9.73 1.60
CA TYR A 173 13.29 -11.20 1.44
C TYR A 173 14.16 -11.71 0.29
N ALA A 174 15.26 -11.02 -0.03
CA ALA A 174 16.17 -11.40 -1.13
C ALA A 174 16.86 -12.77 -0.94
N ASP A 175 16.92 -13.26 0.29
CA ASP A 175 17.47 -14.55 0.67
C ASP A 175 16.47 -15.70 0.62
N LYS A 176 15.19 -15.41 0.36
CA LYS A 176 14.10 -16.40 0.34
C LYS A 176 13.82 -16.90 -1.08
N ASP A 177 13.49 -18.17 -1.18
CA ASP A 177 12.82 -18.73 -2.36
C ASP A 177 11.33 -18.35 -2.31
N ILE A 178 10.89 -17.56 -3.31
CA ILE A 178 9.55 -16.96 -3.29
C ILE A 178 8.61 -17.72 -4.22
N GLU A 179 7.48 -18.17 -3.69
CA GLU A 179 6.36 -18.72 -4.45
C GLU A 179 5.16 -17.78 -4.39
N LEU A 180 4.63 -17.42 -5.57
CA LEU A 180 3.52 -16.47 -5.70
C LEU A 180 2.26 -17.16 -6.19
N LEU A 181 1.12 -16.83 -5.55
CA LEU A 181 -0.20 -17.12 -6.06
C LEU A 181 -0.91 -15.83 -6.43
N PHE A 182 -1.39 -15.75 -7.68
CA PHE A 182 -2.02 -14.55 -8.22
C PHE A 182 -3.43 -14.81 -8.70
N ALA A 183 -4.36 -13.91 -8.34
CA ALA A 183 -5.66 -13.83 -8.98
C ALA A 183 -6.16 -12.37 -9.04
N ALA A 184 -6.73 -11.97 -10.15
CA ALA A 184 -7.15 -10.60 -10.40
C ALA A 184 -8.58 -10.49 -10.94
N ILE A 185 -9.07 -9.25 -11.02
CA ILE A 185 -10.30 -8.90 -11.74
C ILE A 185 -9.95 -8.40 -13.14
N ASP A 186 -10.84 -8.58 -14.10
CA ASP A 186 -10.64 -8.34 -15.54
C ASP A 186 -10.44 -6.86 -15.94
N THR A 187 -10.68 -5.93 -15.02
CA THR A 187 -10.47 -4.49 -15.24
C THR A 187 -9.03 -4.01 -15.00
N LYS A 188 -8.11 -4.94 -14.72
CA LYS A 188 -6.71 -4.62 -14.36
C LYS A 188 -5.73 -5.00 -15.48
N PRO A 189 -4.54 -4.39 -15.55
CA PRO A 189 -3.53 -4.67 -16.57
C PRO A 189 -2.77 -5.98 -16.24
N ILE A 190 -3.43 -7.13 -16.39
CA ILE A 190 -3.00 -8.44 -15.89
C ILE A 190 -1.66 -8.85 -16.46
N ASP A 191 -1.48 -8.80 -17.79
CA ASP A 191 -0.25 -9.26 -18.46
C ASP A 191 1.00 -8.54 -17.92
N SER A 192 0.89 -7.22 -17.71
CA SER A 192 2.02 -6.45 -17.18
C SER A 192 2.26 -6.66 -15.68
N MET A 193 1.22 -6.99 -14.91
CA MET A 193 1.36 -7.37 -13.49
C MET A 193 2.04 -8.74 -13.37
N LEU A 194 1.62 -9.73 -14.17
CA LEU A 194 2.24 -11.06 -14.18
C LEU A 194 3.72 -10.99 -14.57
N ALA A 195 4.04 -10.26 -15.66
CA ALA A 195 5.43 -10.08 -16.11
C ALA A 195 6.33 -9.42 -15.07
N GLN A 196 5.78 -8.54 -14.24
CA GLN A 196 6.52 -7.95 -13.13
C GLN A 196 6.73 -8.97 -11.99
N LEU A 197 5.67 -9.68 -11.56
CA LEU A 197 5.74 -10.64 -10.45
C LEU A 197 6.67 -11.83 -10.75
N GLU A 198 6.70 -12.32 -11.99
CA GLU A 198 7.60 -13.39 -12.46
C GLU A 198 9.09 -13.08 -12.22
N SER A 199 9.42 -11.78 -12.07
CA SER A 199 10.81 -11.36 -11.83
C SER A 199 11.32 -11.60 -10.40
N VAL A 200 10.46 -12.06 -9.48
CA VAL A 200 10.82 -12.22 -8.06
C VAL A 200 10.55 -13.60 -7.49
N GLY A 201 9.89 -14.49 -8.22
CA GLY A 201 9.65 -15.85 -7.74
C GLY A 201 8.82 -16.70 -8.70
N ASP A 202 8.57 -17.92 -8.32
CA ASP A 202 7.74 -18.87 -9.05
C ASP A 202 6.26 -18.48 -8.99
N LEU A 203 5.65 -18.19 -10.15
CA LEU A 203 4.31 -17.64 -10.25
C LEU A 203 3.28 -18.68 -10.69
N THR A 204 2.27 -18.86 -9.86
CA THR A 204 1.07 -19.67 -10.15
C THR A 204 -0.14 -18.74 -10.22
N VAL A 205 -1.06 -18.97 -11.16
CA VAL A 205 -2.31 -18.22 -11.27
C VAL A 205 -3.51 -19.09 -10.89
N THR A 206 -4.54 -18.44 -10.34
CA THR A 206 -5.81 -19.08 -9.99
C THR A 206 -6.99 -18.17 -10.30
N SER A 207 -8.19 -18.69 -10.10
CA SER A 207 -9.44 -17.91 -10.12
C SER A 207 -10.09 -17.91 -8.74
N PHE A 208 -11.03 -17.00 -8.51
CA PHE A 208 -11.77 -16.92 -7.27
C PHE A 208 -13.23 -16.52 -7.52
N GLU A 209 -14.09 -16.75 -6.54
CA GLU A 209 -15.51 -16.42 -6.66
C GLU A 209 -15.78 -14.92 -6.54
N TYR A 210 -15.81 -14.24 -7.69
CA TYR A 210 -16.19 -12.83 -7.79
C TYR A 210 -16.72 -12.56 -9.21
N PRO A 211 -17.72 -11.67 -9.39
CA PRO A 211 -18.34 -11.44 -10.70
C PRO A 211 -17.38 -11.14 -11.85
N ASN A 212 -16.34 -10.36 -11.57
CA ASN A 212 -15.35 -9.94 -12.57
C ASN A 212 -13.98 -10.60 -12.35
N SER A 213 -13.92 -11.75 -11.66
CA SER A 213 -12.65 -12.49 -11.54
C SER A 213 -12.22 -13.05 -12.87
N VAL A 214 -10.93 -12.95 -13.18
CA VAL A 214 -10.35 -13.58 -14.37
C VAL A 214 -10.45 -15.09 -14.23
N LYS A 215 -10.99 -15.74 -15.26
CA LYS A 215 -11.10 -17.20 -15.31
C LYS A 215 -9.78 -17.81 -15.76
N LEU A 216 -9.49 -19.04 -15.32
CA LEU A 216 -8.21 -19.71 -15.61
C LEU A 216 -7.88 -19.77 -17.11
N ASP A 217 -8.87 -19.99 -17.96
CA ASP A 217 -8.72 -20.06 -19.42
C ASP A 217 -8.35 -18.72 -20.08
N LYS A 218 -8.37 -17.62 -19.31
CA LYS A 218 -7.99 -16.27 -19.76
C LYS A 218 -6.55 -15.89 -19.38
N TYR A 219 -5.93 -16.64 -18.50
CA TYR A 219 -4.51 -16.45 -18.21
C TYR A 219 -3.63 -17.08 -19.30
N PRO A 220 -2.45 -16.50 -19.61
CA PRO A 220 -1.50 -17.13 -20.53
C PRO A 220 -1.15 -18.55 -20.09
N VAL A 221 -1.15 -19.50 -21.02
CA VAL A 221 -0.88 -20.92 -20.77
C VAL A 221 0.54 -21.21 -20.33
N THR A 222 1.43 -20.23 -20.37
CA THR A 222 2.80 -20.30 -19.89
C THR A 222 2.94 -20.32 -18.38
N TYR A 223 1.93 -19.80 -17.67
CA TYR A 223 1.92 -19.77 -16.21
C TYR A 223 1.38 -21.09 -15.64
N LYS A 224 1.93 -21.51 -14.52
CA LYS A 224 1.37 -22.60 -13.71
C LYS A 224 -0.05 -22.21 -13.29
N GLN A 225 -0.98 -23.13 -13.32
CA GLN A 225 -2.39 -22.91 -12.97
C GLN A 225 -2.85 -23.90 -11.90
N VAL A 226 -3.64 -23.41 -10.98
CA VAL A 226 -4.33 -24.24 -9.96
C VAL A 226 -5.81 -23.87 -9.93
N SER A 227 -6.67 -24.85 -9.66
CA SER A 227 -8.14 -24.68 -9.69
C SER A 227 -8.64 -23.63 -8.71
N ASP A 228 -8.06 -23.62 -7.51
CA ASP A 228 -8.43 -22.77 -6.40
C ASP A 228 -7.24 -22.55 -5.44
N PHE A 229 -7.36 -21.54 -4.61
CA PHE A 229 -6.29 -21.15 -3.67
C PHE A 229 -6.15 -22.14 -2.51
N GLN A 230 -7.21 -22.81 -2.13
CA GLN A 230 -7.20 -23.81 -1.04
C GLN A 230 -6.26 -24.95 -1.41
N THR A 231 -6.45 -25.53 -2.59
CA THR A 231 -5.58 -26.57 -3.13
C THR A 231 -4.12 -26.11 -3.17
N TRP A 232 -3.86 -24.88 -3.64
CA TRP A 232 -2.50 -24.35 -3.69
C TRP A 232 -1.88 -24.22 -2.29
N ILE A 233 -2.64 -23.72 -1.30
CA ILE A 233 -2.15 -23.60 0.07
C ILE A 233 -1.86 -24.97 0.67
N GLU A 234 -2.77 -25.92 0.52
CA GLU A 234 -2.63 -27.27 1.08
C GLU A 234 -1.46 -28.06 0.47
N GLU A 235 -1.17 -27.86 -0.83
CA GLU A 235 -0.12 -28.58 -1.54
C GLU A 235 1.27 -27.92 -1.42
N HIS A 236 1.35 -26.60 -1.29
CA HIS A 236 2.63 -25.85 -1.36
C HIS A 236 3.06 -25.26 -0.04
N VAL A 237 2.13 -24.73 0.76
CA VAL A 237 2.49 -24.03 1.99
C VAL A 237 2.83 -25.00 3.10
N THR A 238 4.12 -25.14 3.35
CA THR A 238 4.63 -25.92 4.48
C THR A 238 5.10 -24.98 5.57
N ALA A 239 4.47 -25.04 6.73
CA ALA A 239 4.91 -24.27 7.88
C ALA A 239 6.37 -24.64 8.24
N ASN A 240 7.21 -23.62 8.42
CA ASN A 240 8.63 -23.76 8.79
C ASN A 240 9.60 -24.26 7.69
N ASP A 241 9.22 -24.26 6.42
CA ASP A 241 10.23 -24.30 5.36
C ASP A 241 10.89 -22.91 5.16
N ASP A 242 11.95 -22.87 4.35
CA ASP A 242 12.72 -21.64 4.16
C ASP A 242 12.19 -20.75 3.03
N LYS A 243 10.99 -21.07 2.52
CA LYS A 243 10.31 -20.34 1.46
C LYS A 243 9.44 -19.21 2.00
N LEU A 244 9.19 -18.23 1.15
CA LEU A 244 8.16 -17.22 1.37
C LEU A 244 7.04 -17.42 0.35
N TYR A 245 5.83 -17.63 0.84
CA TYR A 245 4.62 -17.74 0.04
C TYR A 245 3.90 -16.39 0.03
N VAL A 246 3.56 -15.89 -1.17
CA VAL A 246 2.91 -14.58 -1.33
C VAL A 246 1.65 -14.71 -2.15
N ILE A 247 0.52 -14.33 -1.60
CA ILE A 247 -0.78 -14.32 -2.31
C ILE A 247 -1.19 -12.88 -2.59
N THR A 248 -1.45 -12.54 -3.87
CA THR A 248 -1.70 -11.16 -4.31
C THR A 248 -2.58 -11.07 -5.56
N GLY A 249 -2.85 -9.84 -6.04
CA GLY A 249 -3.53 -9.52 -7.30
C GLY A 249 -4.90 -8.86 -7.17
N SER A 250 -5.61 -9.06 -6.06
CA SER A 250 -6.89 -8.40 -5.80
C SER A 250 -7.22 -8.35 -4.32
N LEU A 251 -7.72 -7.22 -3.84
CA LEU A 251 -8.25 -7.10 -2.46
C LEU A 251 -9.41 -8.04 -2.20
N TYR A 252 -10.26 -8.30 -3.19
CA TYR A 252 -11.36 -9.27 -3.07
C TYR A 252 -10.85 -10.70 -2.94
N PHE A 253 -9.80 -11.03 -3.69
CA PHE A 253 -9.16 -12.35 -3.64
C PHE A 253 -8.52 -12.60 -2.27
N ILE A 254 -7.62 -11.73 -1.84
CA ILE A 254 -6.91 -11.92 -0.57
C ILE A 254 -7.85 -11.87 0.64
N SER A 255 -9.00 -11.19 0.55
CA SER A 255 -9.99 -11.20 1.63
C SER A 255 -10.65 -12.58 1.79
N GLN A 256 -10.86 -13.32 0.69
CA GLN A 256 -11.36 -14.70 0.73
C GLN A 256 -10.30 -15.66 1.30
N VAL A 257 -9.05 -15.51 0.86
CA VAL A 257 -7.91 -16.27 1.40
C VAL A 257 -7.81 -16.07 2.92
N ARG A 258 -7.77 -14.80 3.34
CA ARG A 258 -7.70 -14.43 4.76
C ARG A 258 -8.83 -15.06 5.58
N LYS A 259 -10.06 -14.91 5.10
CA LYS A 259 -11.24 -15.48 5.76
C LYS A 259 -11.09 -16.99 5.92
N TRP A 260 -10.73 -17.69 4.86
CA TRP A 260 -10.61 -19.14 4.87
C TRP A 260 -9.53 -19.62 5.86
N ILE A 261 -8.34 -19.02 5.87
CA ILE A 261 -7.26 -19.40 6.79
C ILE A 261 -7.69 -19.22 8.26
N LEU A 262 -8.29 -18.08 8.60
CA LEU A 262 -8.72 -17.80 9.98
C LEU A 262 -9.86 -18.73 10.44
N GLU A 263 -10.70 -19.21 9.53
CA GLU A 263 -11.73 -20.22 9.82
C GLU A 263 -11.10 -21.58 10.12
N GLN A 264 -10.01 -21.97 9.42
CA GLN A 264 -9.29 -23.21 9.71
C GLN A 264 -8.61 -23.17 11.10
N GLU A 265 -7.95 -22.06 11.45
CA GLU A 265 -7.34 -21.87 12.78
C GLU A 265 -8.36 -21.93 13.93
N SER A 266 -9.60 -21.46 13.68
CA SER A 266 -10.65 -21.45 14.70
C SER A 266 -11.32 -22.82 14.88
N ALA A 267 -11.10 -23.76 13.96
CA ALA A 267 -11.69 -25.11 13.97
C ALA A 267 -10.80 -26.16 14.64
N VAL A 268 -9.55 -25.79 14.99
CA VAL A 268 -8.58 -26.60 15.74
C VAL A 268 -8.58 -26.19 17.20
#